data_f3473007ccb2fb482fa87174c093f3bf
#
_entry.id   f3473007ccb2fb482fa87174c093f3bf
#
_cell.length_a   1.000
_cell.length_b   1.000
_cell.length_c   1.000
_cell.angle_alpha   90.00
_cell.angle_beta   90.00
_cell.angle_gamma   90.00
#
_symmetry.space_group_name_H-M   'P 1'
#
loop_
_entity.id
_entity.type
_entity.pdbx_description
1 polymer ?
#
loop_
_entity_poly.entity_id
_entity_poly.type
_entity_poly.pdbx_seq_one_letter_code
_entity_poly.pdbx_strand_id
1 'polypeptide(L)'
;MSPSRRSFLASLGGLAAGYALAPALRAAEASGKPLGLALCGLGGYSNGELSPALLETKNVKLVAVITGTREKGVKLAKLHGFDEANIYSYEQWDKVAANKAIDIVYVVTPPGIHAQNVVAAFGAGKHVICEKPMAI
;
A
#
# COMPACT_ATOMS: atom_id res chain seq x y z
N MET A 1 26.99 35.49 -29.28
CA MET A 1 27.43 34.24 -29.95
C MET A 1 26.30 33.23 -29.82
N SER A 2 25.60 32.91 -30.93
CA SER A 2 24.53 31.91 -30.91
C SER A 2 25.13 30.50 -30.97
N PRO A 3 24.64 29.53 -30.23
CA PRO A 3 25.14 28.17 -30.24
C PRO A 3 24.92 27.54 -31.61
N SER A 4 25.94 26.86 -32.15
CA SER A 4 25.86 26.20 -33.44
C SER A 4 24.93 24.98 -33.37
N ARG A 5 24.33 24.62 -34.54
CA ARG A 5 23.48 23.42 -34.65
C ARG A 5 24.19 22.13 -34.19
N ARG A 6 25.52 22.07 -34.34
CA ARG A 6 26.34 20.94 -33.87
C ARG A 6 26.43 20.85 -32.35
N SER A 7 26.52 21.97 -31.63
CA SER A 7 26.53 21.99 -30.16
C SER A 7 25.15 21.58 -29.56
N PHE A 8 24.06 21.92 -30.27
CA PHE A 8 22.73 21.51 -29.88
C PHE A 8 22.49 19.98 -30.01
N LEU A 9 23.00 19.39 -31.10
CA LEU A 9 22.92 17.95 -31.34
C LEU A 9 23.80 17.13 -30.37
N ALA A 10 24.96 17.68 -29.96
CA ALA A 10 25.83 17.03 -28.98
C ALA A 10 25.20 16.99 -27.58
N SER A 11 24.40 18.00 -27.20
CA SER A 11 23.67 17.99 -25.91
C SER A 11 22.46 17.05 -25.88
N LEU A 12 21.90 16.67 -27.04
CA LEU A 12 20.84 15.65 -27.13
C LEU A 12 21.33 14.21 -26.92
N GLY A 13 22.63 13.96 -27.22
CA GLY A 13 23.25 12.64 -27.04
C GLY A 13 23.36 12.22 -25.54
N GLY A 14 23.47 13.18 -24.63
CA GLY A 14 23.53 12.93 -23.19
C GLY A 14 22.20 12.50 -22.56
N LEU A 15 21.08 12.90 -23.15
CA LEU A 15 19.73 12.53 -22.66
C LEU A 15 19.33 11.09 -23.05
N ALA A 16 19.88 10.55 -24.15
CA ALA A 16 19.57 9.19 -24.58
C ALA A 16 20.11 8.11 -23.62
N ALA A 17 21.20 8.38 -22.92
CA ALA A 17 21.76 7.45 -21.91
C ALA A 17 20.87 7.30 -20.66
N GLY A 18 20.11 8.33 -20.31
CA GLY A 18 19.19 8.30 -19.17
C GLY A 18 17.96 7.40 -19.38
N TYR A 19 17.49 7.29 -20.64
CA TYR A 19 16.33 6.46 -20.97
C TYR A 19 16.67 4.96 -21.03
N ALA A 20 17.94 4.58 -21.20
CA ALA A 20 18.35 3.18 -21.21
C ALA A 20 18.36 2.54 -19.80
N LEU A 21 18.44 3.35 -18.74
CA LEU A 21 18.41 2.87 -17.34
C LEU A 21 16.98 2.68 -16.80
N ALA A 22 15.99 3.34 -17.39
CA ALA A 22 14.59 3.27 -16.93
C ALA A 22 13.98 1.84 -16.99
N PRO A 23 14.21 1.01 -18.01
CA PRO A 23 13.73 -0.37 -18.01
C PRO A 23 14.47 -1.26 -17.02
N ALA A 24 15.75 -1.01 -16.73
CA ALA A 24 16.51 -1.77 -15.73
C ALA A 24 16.02 -1.48 -14.29
N LEU A 25 15.67 -0.23 -14.00
CA LEU A 25 15.06 0.14 -12.71
C LEU A 25 13.65 -0.47 -12.55
N ARG A 26 12.82 -0.48 -13.61
CA ARG A 26 11.52 -1.15 -13.60
C ARG A 26 11.62 -2.67 -13.46
N ALA A 27 12.64 -3.30 -14.01
CA ALA A 27 12.86 -4.74 -13.87
C ALA A 27 13.33 -5.12 -12.45
N ALA A 28 14.02 -4.23 -11.76
CA ALA A 28 14.43 -4.46 -10.36
C ALA A 28 13.26 -4.38 -9.37
N GLU A 29 12.17 -3.68 -9.71
CA GLU A 29 10.94 -3.61 -8.90
C GLU A 29 10.04 -4.84 -9.04
N ALA A 30 10.24 -5.67 -10.04
CA ALA A 30 9.50 -6.92 -10.23
C ALA A 30 10.13 -8.09 -9.44
N SER A 31 10.40 -7.90 -8.15
CA SER A 31 10.56 -9.05 -7.26
C SER A 31 9.18 -9.70 -7.13
N GLY A 32 8.95 -10.87 -7.76
CA GLY A 32 7.63 -11.51 -7.90
C GLY A 32 6.92 -11.91 -6.60
N LYS A 33 7.18 -11.21 -5.50
CA LYS A 33 6.49 -11.37 -4.21
C LYS A 33 5.33 -10.39 -4.14
N PRO A 34 4.10 -10.87 -3.87
CA PRO A 34 2.97 -10.00 -3.66
C PRO A 34 3.21 -9.01 -2.51
N LEU A 35 2.75 -7.77 -2.67
CA LEU A 35 2.77 -6.77 -1.61
C LEU A 35 1.77 -7.16 -0.51
N GLY A 36 2.20 -7.01 0.74
CA GLY A 36 1.35 -7.24 1.90
C GLY A 36 0.46 -6.04 2.20
N LEU A 37 -0.85 -6.24 2.22
CA LEU A 37 -1.83 -5.21 2.52
C LEU A 37 -2.50 -5.47 3.87
N ALA A 38 -2.67 -4.41 4.67
CA ALA A 38 -3.51 -4.39 5.85
C ALA A 38 -4.78 -3.56 5.59
N LEU A 39 -5.97 -4.12 5.84
CA LEU A 39 -7.22 -3.36 5.83
C LEU A 39 -7.41 -2.67 7.17
N CYS A 40 -7.53 -1.35 7.18
CA CYS A 40 -7.86 -0.54 8.35
C CYS A 40 -9.34 -0.14 8.30
N GLY A 41 -10.16 -0.79 9.11
CA GLY A 41 -11.61 -0.69 9.11
C GLY A 41 -12.30 -1.85 8.40
N LEU A 42 -13.15 -2.59 9.14
CA LEU A 42 -13.88 -3.75 8.63
C LEU A 42 -15.39 -3.49 8.59
N GLY A 43 -15.78 -2.51 7.78
CA GLY A 43 -17.16 -2.16 7.47
C GLY A 43 -17.79 -3.05 6.38
N GLY A 44 -18.97 -2.64 5.89
CA GLY A 44 -19.66 -3.35 4.79
C GLY A 44 -18.84 -3.39 3.50
N TYR A 45 -18.22 -2.28 3.12
CA TYR A 45 -17.39 -2.19 1.92
C TYR A 45 -16.13 -3.07 1.99
N SER A 46 -15.43 -3.07 3.14
CA SER A 46 -14.26 -3.94 3.34
C SER A 46 -14.61 -5.42 3.22
N ASN A 47 -15.74 -5.83 3.81
CA ASN A 47 -16.12 -7.25 3.84
C ASN A 47 -16.83 -7.69 2.55
N GLY A 48 -17.66 -6.82 1.95
CA GLY A 48 -18.49 -7.17 0.80
C GLY A 48 -17.77 -7.00 -0.55
N GLU A 49 -16.89 -6.02 -0.67
CA GLU A 49 -16.25 -5.66 -1.94
C GLU A 49 -14.75 -5.89 -1.93
N LEU A 50 -14.02 -5.29 -0.97
CA LEU A 50 -12.56 -5.34 -0.99
C LEU A 50 -12.02 -6.73 -0.65
N SER A 51 -12.58 -7.40 0.36
CA SER A 51 -12.10 -8.72 0.75
C SER A 51 -12.26 -9.76 -0.37
N PRO A 52 -13.41 -9.89 -1.06
CA PRO A 52 -13.51 -10.77 -2.23
C PRO A 52 -12.55 -10.39 -3.35
N ALA A 53 -12.44 -9.10 -3.70
CA ALA A 53 -11.54 -8.63 -4.74
C ALA A 53 -10.07 -8.96 -4.45
N LEU A 54 -9.64 -8.88 -3.18
CA LEU A 54 -8.28 -9.21 -2.78
C LEU A 54 -7.94 -10.71 -2.94
N LEU A 55 -8.92 -11.61 -2.95
CA LEU A 55 -8.69 -13.03 -3.25
C LEU A 55 -8.33 -13.25 -4.73
N GLU A 56 -8.82 -12.39 -5.63
CA GLU A 56 -8.57 -12.48 -7.07
C GLU A 56 -7.24 -11.84 -7.49
N THR A 57 -6.61 -11.04 -6.62
CA THR A 57 -5.36 -10.35 -6.96
C THR A 57 -4.14 -11.25 -6.84
N LYS A 58 -3.17 -11.07 -7.77
CA LYS A 58 -1.89 -11.79 -7.75
C LYS A 58 -0.77 -10.98 -7.11
N ASN A 59 -0.84 -9.65 -7.22
CA ASN A 59 0.24 -8.74 -6.84
C ASN A 59 0.11 -8.19 -5.42
N VAL A 60 -1.03 -8.38 -4.77
CA VAL A 60 -1.33 -7.92 -3.41
C VAL A 60 -1.98 -9.06 -2.63
N LYS A 61 -1.62 -9.20 -1.36
CA LYS A 61 -2.26 -10.17 -0.45
C LYS A 61 -2.69 -9.47 0.83
N LEU A 62 -3.87 -9.79 1.33
CA LEU A 62 -4.29 -9.40 2.67
C LEU A 62 -3.48 -10.20 3.69
N VAL A 63 -2.68 -9.50 4.52
CA VAL A 63 -1.78 -10.12 5.51
C VAL A 63 -2.09 -9.69 6.94
N ALA A 64 -2.92 -8.66 7.11
CA ALA A 64 -3.29 -8.11 8.40
C ALA A 64 -4.59 -7.31 8.31
N VAL A 65 -5.19 -7.04 9.47
CA VAL A 65 -6.32 -6.12 9.60
C VAL A 65 -6.17 -5.26 10.85
N ILE A 66 -6.70 -4.03 10.79
CA ILE A 66 -6.79 -3.10 11.93
C ILE A 66 -8.27 -2.81 12.14
N THR A 67 -8.81 -3.22 13.30
CA THR A 67 -10.26 -3.19 13.55
C THR A 67 -10.58 -3.04 15.03
N GLY A 68 -11.69 -2.39 15.34
CA GLY A 68 -12.26 -2.37 16.69
C GLY A 68 -13.05 -3.63 17.05
N THR A 69 -13.28 -4.56 16.11
CA THR A 69 -14.05 -5.79 16.32
C THR A 69 -13.23 -7.00 15.92
N ARG A 70 -12.58 -7.64 16.90
CA ARG A 70 -11.65 -8.76 16.66
C ARG A 70 -12.28 -9.92 15.89
N GLU A 71 -13.56 -10.24 16.17
CA GLU A 71 -14.28 -11.34 15.54
C GLU A 71 -14.39 -11.18 14.01
N LYS A 72 -14.52 -9.93 13.53
CA LYS A 72 -14.50 -9.64 12.10
C LYS A 72 -13.12 -9.92 11.52
N GLY A 73 -12.05 -9.58 12.25
CA GLY A 73 -10.67 -9.88 11.87
C GLY A 73 -10.41 -11.38 11.76
N VAL A 74 -10.90 -12.18 12.73
CA VAL A 74 -10.76 -13.65 12.72
C VAL A 74 -11.42 -14.27 11.50
N LYS A 75 -12.59 -13.77 11.07
CA LYS A 75 -13.26 -14.25 9.85
C LYS A 75 -12.38 -14.01 8.61
N LEU A 76 -11.79 -12.82 8.49
CA LEU A 76 -10.91 -12.50 7.36
C LEU A 76 -9.58 -13.24 7.43
N ALA A 77 -9.02 -13.44 8.63
CA ALA A 77 -7.80 -14.23 8.80
C ALA A 77 -7.98 -15.67 8.29
N LYS A 78 -9.09 -16.31 8.61
CA LYS A 78 -9.43 -17.65 8.10
C LYS A 78 -9.65 -17.66 6.58
N LEU A 79 -10.34 -16.66 6.05
CA LEU A 79 -10.65 -16.56 4.63
C LEU A 79 -9.41 -16.33 3.76
N HIS A 80 -8.50 -15.44 4.21
CA HIS A 80 -7.30 -15.06 3.46
C HIS A 80 -6.04 -15.83 3.86
N GLY A 81 -6.10 -16.65 4.92
CA GLY A 81 -5.00 -17.51 5.35
C GLY A 81 -3.86 -16.75 6.06
N PHE A 82 -4.13 -15.63 6.73
CA PHE A 82 -3.13 -14.96 7.56
C PHE A 82 -3.30 -15.27 9.06
N ASP A 83 -2.21 -15.09 9.83
CA ASP A 83 -2.20 -15.39 11.26
C ASP A 83 -3.08 -14.40 12.05
N GLU A 84 -3.87 -14.91 13.00
CA GLU A 84 -4.70 -14.09 13.90
C GLU A 84 -3.87 -13.15 14.80
N ALA A 85 -2.57 -13.38 14.95
CA ALA A 85 -1.63 -12.45 15.57
C ALA A 85 -1.51 -11.12 14.80
N ASN A 86 -1.89 -11.10 13.51
CA ASN A 86 -1.90 -9.93 12.65
C ASN A 86 -3.27 -9.17 12.67
N ILE A 87 -4.10 -9.44 13.66
CA ILE A 87 -5.32 -8.67 13.92
C ILE A 87 -5.00 -7.63 14.98
N TYR A 88 -4.99 -6.36 14.59
CA TYR A 88 -4.62 -5.21 15.42
C TYR A 88 -5.85 -4.37 15.80
N SER A 89 -5.78 -3.72 16.95
CA SER A 89 -6.69 -2.61 17.29
C SER A 89 -6.13 -1.28 16.78
N TYR A 90 -6.95 -0.22 16.83
CA TYR A 90 -6.54 1.13 16.37
C TYR A 90 -5.46 1.78 17.25
N GLU A 91 -5.12 1.19 18.41
CA GLU A 91 -4.08 1.67 19.32
C GLU A 91 -2.74 0.95 19.10
N GLN A 92 -2.69 -0.11 18.29
CA GLN A 92 -1.51 -0.98 18.14
C GLN A 92 -0.65 -0.64 16.91
N TRP A 93 -0.50 0.63 16.60
CA TRP A 93 0.29 1.08 15.45
C TRP A 93 1.79 0.77 15.56
N ASP A 94 2.32 0.66 16.77
CA ASP A 94 3.66 0.18 17.05
C ASP A 94 3.88 -1.25 16.52
N LYS A 95 2.91 -2.13 16.72
CA LYS A 95 2.93 -3.50 16.22
C LYS A 95 2.76 -3.55 14.68
N VAL A 96 1.92 -2.68 14.13
CA VAL A 96 1.79 -2.53 12.67
C VAL A 96 3.12 -2.08 12.05
N ALA A 97 3.82 -1.13 12.68
CA ALA A 97 5.15 -0.67 12.26
C ALA A 97 6.20 -1.79 12.29
N ALA A 98 6.18 -2.61 13.33
CA ALA A 98 7.11 -3.73 13.51
C ALA A 98 6.85 -4.89 12.52
N ASN A 99 5.62 -5.03 12.00
CA ASN A 99 5.28 -6.11 11.07
C ASN A 99 5.82 -5.83 9.66
N LYS A 100 6.88 -6.55 9.29
CA LYS A 100 7.55 -6.43 7.97
C LYS A 100 6.77 -7.08 6.82
N ALA A 101 5.71 -7.84 7.11
CA ALA A 101 4.84 -8.38 6.08
C ALA A 101 3.83 -7.35 5.55
N ILE A 102 3.63 -6.22 6.26
CA ILE A 102 2.74 -5.15 5.84
C ILE A 102 3.55 -4.10 5.05
N ASP A 103 3.24 -3.94 3.77
CA ASP A 103 3.79 -2.90 2.91
C ASP A 103 2.82 -1.72 2.81
N ILE A 104 1.52 -1.99 2.74
CA ILE A 104 0.46 -1.02 2.48
C ILE A 104 -0.62 -1.12 3.55
N VAL A 105 -1.10 0.02 4.05
CA VAL A 105 -2.33 0.12 4.83
C VAL A 105 -3.42 0.77 3.98
N TYR A 106 -4.54 0.08 3.79
CA TYR A 106 -5.71 0.63 3.12
C TYR A 106 -6.75 1.08 4.16
N VAL A 107 -6.92 2.40 4.28
CA VAL A 107 -7.83 3.02 5.24
C VAL A 107 -9.24 3.08 4.65
N VAL A 108 -10.16 2.33 5.26
CA VAL A 108 -11.58 2.17 4.87
C VAL A 108 -12.49 2.35 6.09
N THR A 109 -12.04 3.13 7.04
CA THR A 109 -12.81 3.50 8.23
C THR A 109 -13.92 4.51 7.87
N PRO A 110 -14.84 4.85 8.78
CA PRO A 110 -15.72 6.01 8.57
C PRO A 110 -14.92 7.29 8.32
N PRO A 111 -15.42 8.21 7.43
CA PRO A 111 -14.65 9.38 6.96
C PRO A 111 -14.10 10.28 8.08
N GLY A 112 -14.85 10.43 9.19
CA GLY A 112 -14.43 11.27 10.32
C GLY A 112 -13.14 10.81 11.03
N ILE A 113 -12.69 9.59 10.78
CA ILE A 113 -11.45 9.06 11.36
C ILE A 113 -10.41 8.66 10.30
N HIS A 114 -10.62 9.01 9.02
CA HIS A 114 -9.65 8.76 7.95
C HIS A 114 -8.32 9.44 8.25
N ALA A 115 -8.33 10.74 8.52
CA ALA A 115 -7.12 11.53 8.71
C ALA A 115 -6.21 10.96 9.82
N GLN A 116 -6.78 10.63 10.98
CA GLN A 116 -5.98 10.07 12.09
C GLN A 116 -5.35 8.71 11.73
N ASN A 117 -6.09 7.83 11.04
CA ASN A 117 -5.58 6.52 10.64
C ASN A 117 -4.52 6.63 9.52
N VAL A 118 -4.69 7.58 8.59
CA VAL A 118 -3.71 7.88 7.54
C VAL A 118 -2.39 8.38 8.16
N VAL A 119 -2.46 9.33 9.08
CA VAL A 119 -1.28 9.86 9.79
C VAL A 119 -0.58 8.75 10.59
N ALA A 120 -1.35 7.92 11.30
CA ALA A 120 -0.82 6.81 12.07
C ALA A 120 -0.14 5.75 11.19
N ALA A 121 -0.72 5.42 10.03
CA ALA A 121 -0.14 4.47 9.07
C ALA A 121 1.15 5.00 8.45
N PHE A 122 1.22 6.30 8.10
CA PHE A 122 2.47 6.94 7.66
C PHE A 122 3.52 6.95 8.79
N GLY A 123 3.11 7.26 10.03
CA GLY A 123 3.99 7.18 11.20
C GLY A 123 4.53 5.78 11.45
N ALA A 124 3.77 4.74 11.10
CA ALA A 124 4.19 3.34 11.12
C ALA A 124 5.13 2.96 9.94
N GLY A 125 5.48 3.91 9.05
CA GLY A 125 6.37 3.70 7.91
C GLY A 125 5.74 2.86 6.79
N LYS A 126 4.41 2.89 6.64
CA LYS A 126 3.69 2.12 5.62
C LYS A 126 3.23 3.02 4.47
N HIS A 127 3.13 2.44 3.26
CA HIS A 127 2.39 3.08 2.18
C HIS A 127 0.90 3.13 2.53
N VAL A 128 0.18 4.16 2.06
CA VAL A 128 -1.22 4.35 2.45
C VAL A 128 -2.10 4.51 1.21
N ILE A 129 -3.20 3.77 1.20
CA ILE A 129 -4.35 4.01 0.34
C ILE A 129 -5.48 4.48 1.26
N CYS A 130 -6.22 5.52 0.89
CA CYS A 130 -7.34 6.02 1.67
C CYS A 130 -8.59 6.12 0.80
N GLU A 131 -9.72 5.66 1.36
CA GLU A 131 -11.02 5.83 0.73
C GLU A 131 -11.46 7.30 0.70
N LYS A 132 -12.36 7.56 -0.22
CA LYS A 132 -13.00 8.89 -0.36
C LYS A 132 -14.14 9.06 0.67
N PRO A 133 -14.41 10.27 1.11
CA PRO A 133 -13.54 11.44 1.06
C PRO A 133 -12.33 11.26 1.99
N MET A 134 -11.18 11.80 1.59
CA MET A 134 -9.94 11.62 2.37
C MET A 134 -10.02 12.26 3.76
N ALA A 135 -10.76 13.35 3.89
CA ALA A 135 -11.03 14.06 5.14
C ALA A 135 -12.37 14.82 5.03
N ILE A 136 -12.93 15.17 6.18
CA ILE A 136 -14.11 16.05 6.37
C ILE A 136 -13.78 17.12 7.40
#